data_8ee5cccb9bac46acd8f7c89a89d7d8d8
#
_entry.id   8ee5cccb9bac46acd8f7c89a89d7d8d8
#
_cell.length_a   1.000
_cell.length_b   1.000
_cell.length_c   1.000
_cell.angle_alpha   90.00
_cell.angle_beta   90.00
_cell.angle_gamma   90.00
#
_symmetry.space_group_name_H-M   'P 1'
#
loop_
_entity.id
_entity.type
_entity.pdbx_description
1 polymer ?
#
loop_
_entity_poly.entity_id
_entity_poly.type
_entity_poly.pdbx_seq_one_letter_code
_entity_poly.pdbx_strand_id
1 'polypeptide(L)'
;MNSLDANIRNSKTKGDLSSIRNNGGVPAIIYGGEAQNEKVSISKKLLKSLMDKENFLSNIVTLNVDGKTQNVLPREIKYHIITDEPIHVDFLRVVPGVKIRIEVPVQFINHEKSPGLKRGGVLNIVRRKVELRCPSEKIPENLVIDLDGVEIGESFKISSINLDSEVKPTIQGRDFVIATLAAPTVMKEPEKPAEADAAAEGAEGAEGDKPAAEAADGDKKEGDDNKPAEEKK
;
A
#
# COMPACT_ATOMS: atom_id res chain seq x y z
N MET A 1 -0.02 20.37 -17.31
CA MET A 1 0.68 20.88 -16.10
C MET A 1 -0.23 20.66 -14.92
N ASN A 2 0.29 20.10 -13.85
CA ASN A 2 -0.49 19.83 -12.63
C ASN A 2 -0.33 21.04 -11.70
N SER A 3 -1.24 22.01 -11.80
CA SER A 3 -1.23 23.20 -10.94
C SER A 3 -2.35 23.11 -9.91
N LEU A 4 -2.08 23.51 -8.67
CA LEU A 4 -3.02 23.59 -7.57
C LEU A 4 -2.95 24.94 -6.89
N ASP A 5 -4.10 25.52 -6.60
CA ASP A 5 -4.18 26.71 -5.78
C ASP A 5 -4.24 26.33 -4.31
N ALA A 6 -3.44 26.99 -3.50
CA ALA A 6 -3.33 26.78 -2.08
C ALA A 6 -3.37 28.11 -1.32
N ASN A 7 -4.08 28.13 -0.20
CA ASN A 7 -4.18 29.31 0.67
C ASN A 7 -3.35 29.08 1.93
N ILE A 8 -2.61 30.09 2.38
CA ILE A 8 -1.87 30.03 3.64
C ILE A 8 -2.86 29.93 4.80
N ARG A 9 -2.59 29.03 5.74
CA ARG A 9 -3.39 28.85 6.94
C ARG A 9 -2.60 29.16 8.22
N ASN A 10 -3.22 29.85 9.14
CA ASN A 10 -2.69 30.14 10.47
C ASN A 10 -3.39 29.33 11.58
N SER A 11 -3.88 28.13 11.23
CA SER A 11 -4.59 27.29 12.19
C SER A 11 -3.66 26.81 13.28
N LYS A 12 -4.06 27.03 14.55
CA LYS A 12 -3.34 26.60 15.75
C LYS A 12 -4.04 25.47 16.51
N THR A 13 -5.36 25.33 16.33
CA THR A 13 -6.18 24.40 17.09
C THR A 13 -6.68 23.22 16.25
N LYS A 14 -7.08 22.13 16.95
CA LYS A 14 -7.73 20.98 16.28
C LYS A 14 -9.09 21.38 15.67
N GLY A 15 -9.81 22.31 16.31
CA GLY A 15 -11.09 22.81 15.82
C GLY A 15 -10.96 23.51 14.47
N ASP A 16 -9.92 24.35 14.29
CA ASP A 16 -9.66 25.02 13.00
C ASP A 16 -9.42 24.01 11.89
N LEU A 17 -8.66 22.94 12.16
CA LEU A 17 -8.39 21.89 11.18
C LEU A 17 -9.67 21.10 10.80
N SER A 18 -10.54 20.86 11.77
CA SER A 18 -11.84 20.24 11.53
C SER A 18 -12.72 21.13 10.67
N SER A 19 -12.76 22.43 10.95
CA SER A 19 -13.53 23.40 10.18
C SER A 19 -13.05 23.48 8.72
N ILE A 20 -11.73 23.47 8.48
CA ILE A 20 -11.16 23.45 7.12
C ILE A 20 -11.63 22.20 6.37
N ARG A 21 -11.59 21.02 6.99
CA ARG A 21 -12.03 19.78 6.35
C ARG A 21 -13.54 19.76 6.06
N ASN A 22 -14.34 20.26 6.99
CA ASN A 22 -15.79 20.37 6.82
C ASN A 22 -16.16 21.34 5.66
N ASN A 23 -15.35 22.37 5.47
CA ASN A 23 -15.52 23.34 4.36
C ASN A 23 -14.95 22.83 3.03
N GLY A 24 -14.58 21.54 2.95
CA GLY A 24 -14.04 20.95 1.74
C GLY A 24 -12.58 21.31 1.42
N GLY A 25 -11.82 21.78 2.42
CA GLY A 25 -10.39 22.01 2.32
C GLY A 25 -9.60 20.82 2.90
N VAL A 26 -8.44 20.56 2.34
CA VAL A 26 -7.46 19.60 2.88
C VAL A 26 -6.27 20.37 3.41
N PRO A 27 -5.96 20.27 4.71
CA PRO A 27 -4.76 20.84 5.26
C PRO A 27 -3.53 20.16 4.70
N ALA A 28 -2.53 20.94 4.31
CA ALA A 28 -1.26 20.46 3.81
C ALA A 28 -0.10 21.25 4.45
N ILE A 29 1.09 20.69 4.31
CA ILE A 29 2.33 21.31 4.72
C ILE A 29 3.34 21.27 3.58
N ILE A 30 4.05 22.36 3.38
CA ILE A 30 5.15 22.44 2.44
C ILE A 30 6.43 22.57 3.24
N TYR A 31 7.37 21.64 3.04
CA TYR A 31 8.64 21.64 3.74
C TYR A 31 9.79 21.31 2.79
N GLY A 32 11.02 21.47 3.28
CA GLY A 32 12.25 21.26 2.52
C GLY A 32 12.80 22.53 1.90
N GLY A 33 14.06 22.45 1.45
CA GLY A 33 14.82 23.61 1.02
C GLY A 33 15.25 24.49 2.19
N GLU A 34 15.74 25.69 1.87
CA GLU A 34 16.21 26.68 2.87
C GLU A 34 15.08 27.53 3.47
N ALA A 35 13.90 27.54 2.82
CA ALA A 35 12.76 28.34 3.25
C ALA A 35 12.00 27.67 4.42
N GLN A 36 11.34 28.48 5.23
CA GLN A 36 10.53 27.99 6.34
C GLN A 36 9.37 27.13 5.86
N ASN A 37 8.93 26.21 6.74
CA ASN A 37 7.78 25.36 6.45
C ASN A 37 6.51 26.18 6.38
N GLU A 38 5.74 26.00 5.31
CA GLU A 38 4.49 26.70 5.08
C GLU A 38 3.30 25.77 5.31
N LYS A 39 2.33 26.26 6.09
CA LYS A 39 1.08 25.55 6.33
C LYS A 39 0.05 26.08 5.35
N VAL A 40 -0.50 25.19 4.51
CA VAL A 40 -1.45 25.56 3.48
C VAL A 40 -2.72 24.73 3.57
N SER A 41 -3.78 25.18 2.93
CA SER A 41 -5.00 24.44 2.69
C SER A 41 -5.30 24.41 1.20
N ILE A 42 -5.73 23.26 0.70
CA ILE A 42 -5.99 23.00 -0.71
C ILE A 42 -7.42 22.54 -0.87
N SER A 43 -8.07 22.88 -1.97
CA SER A 43 -9.41 22.38 -2.27
C SER A 43 -9.40 20.85 -2.45
N LYS A 44 -10.25 20.14 -1.68
CA LYS A 44 -10.41 18.68 -1.74
C LYS A 44 -10.78 18.18 -3.12
N LYS A 45 -11.65 18.91 -3.85
CA LYS A 45 -12.08 18.53 -5.19
C LYS A 45 -10.93 18.52 -6.19
N LEU A 46 -10.11 19.58 -6.19
CA LEU A 46 -8.97 19.70 -7.10
C LEU A 46 -7.89 18.65 -6.76
N LEU A 47 -7.63 18.47 -5.48
CA LEU A 47 -6.68 17.46 -5.02
C LEU A 47 -7.10 16.06 -5.44
N LYS A 48 -8.38 15.69 -5.24
CA LYS A 48 -8.89 14.36 -5.62
C LYS A 48 -8.75 14.12 -7.13
N SER A 49 -9.10 15.08 -7.96
CA SER A 49 -8.94 14.97 -9.42
C SER A 49 -7.49 14.76 -9.89
N LEU A 50 -6.50 15.26 -9.12
CA LEU A 50 -5.09 14.99 -9.42
C LEU A 50 -4.61 13.67 -8.85
N MET A 51 -5.13 13.25 -7.70
CA MET A 51 -4.81 11.97 -7.06
C MET A 51 -5.33 10.77 -7.83
N ASP A 52 -6.44 10.94 -8.57
CA ASP A 52 -6.99 9.90 -9.45
C ASP A 52 -6.02 9.54 -10.60
N LYS A 53 -4.99 10.36 -10.83
CA LYS A 53 -3.89 10.02 -11.75
C LYS A 53 -2.89 9.14 -11.03
N GLU A 54 -2.59 7.98 -11.60
CA GLU A 54 -1.70 6.95 -11.01
C GLU A 54 -0.31 7.48 -10.61
N ASN A 55 0.16 8.53 -11.29
CA ASN A 55 1.51 9.08 -11.15
C ASN A 55 1.58 10.31 -10.24
N PHE A 56 0.55 10.59 -9.43
CA PHE A 56 0.51 11.82 -8.62
C PHE A 56 1.72 11.94 -7.68
N LEU A 57 2.15 10.84 -7.05
CA LEU A 57 3.28 10.82 -6.10
C LEU A 57 4.66 10.94 -6.78
N SER A 58 4.75 10.66 -8.07
CA SER A 58 6.01 10.77 -8.84
C SER A 58 6.11 12.08 -9.63
N ASN A 59 5.02 12.82 -9.77
CA ASN A 59 4.99 14.05 -10.58
C ASN A 59 5.18 15.31 -9.74
N ILE A 60 5.97 16.24 -10.30
CA ILE A 60 6.09 17.59 -9.75
C ILE A 60 4.79 18.34 -9.97
N VAL A 61 4.28 18.92 -8.89
CA VAL A 61 3.08 19.74 -8.87
C VAL A 61 3.48 21.20 -8.63
N THR A 62 2.92 22.09 -9.41
CA THR A 62 3.10 23.55 -9.20
C THR A 62 2.02 24.03 -8.24
N LEU A 63 2.38 24.43 -7.03
CA LEU A 63 1.48 25.04 -6.08
C LEU A 63 1.53 26.58 -6.23
N ASN A 64 0.35 27.17 -6.38
CA ASN A 64 0.19 28.61 -6.31
C ASN A 64 -0.26 28.99 -4.90
N VAL A 65 0.65 29.52 -4.11
CA VAL A 65 0.40 29.92 -2.73
C VAL A 65 0.35 31.42 -2.66
N ASP A 66 -0.84 31.99 -2.49
CA ASP A 66 -1.07 33.47 -2.41
C ASP A 66 -0.34 34.24 -3.51
N GLY A 67 -0.35 33.74 -4.75
CA GLY A 67 0.28 34.36 -5.91
C GLY A 67 1.76 34.05 -6.13
N LYS A 68 2.36 33.22 -5.25
CA LYS A 68 3.71 32.67 -5.45
C LYS A 68 3.64 31.24 -5.95
N THR A 69 4.25 30.96 -7.07
CA THR A 69 4.34 29.61 -7.62
C THR A 69 5.54 28.87 -7.04
N GLN A 70 5.31 27.66 -6.51
CA GLN A 70 6.34 26.79 -5.96
C GLN A 70 6.22 25.42 -6.59
N ASN A 71 7.34 24.83 -7.01
CA ASN A 71 7.38 23.45 -7.47
C ASN A 71 7.57 22.53 -6.28
N VAL A 72 6.64 21.61 -6.09
CA VAL A 72 6.61 20.68 -4.98
C VAL A 72 6.35 19.27 -5.46
N LEU A 73 6.81 18.32 -4.68
CA LEU A 73 6.55 16.90 -4.88
C LEU A 73 5.66 16.39 -3.74
N PRO A 74 4.51 15.77 -4.02
CA PRO A 74 3.72 15.11 -3.00
C PRO A 74 4.51 13.95 -2.38
N ARG A 75 4.64 13.93 -1.07
CA ARG A 75 5.41 12.90 -0.37
C ARG A 75 4.54 11.87 0.31
N GLU A 76 3.57 12.33 1.06
CA GLU A 76 2.66 11.48 1.81
C GLU A 76 1.24 12.04 1.75
N ILE A 77 0.27 11.16 1.58
CA ILE A 77 -1.14 11.48 1.65
C ILE A 77 -1.76 10.63 2.73
N LYS A 78 -2.40 11.27 3.69
CA LYS A 78 -3.16 10.57 4.73
C LYS A 78 -4.62 10.55 4.36
N TYR A 79 -5.20 9.37 4.36
CA TYR A 79 -6.59 9.13 4.04
C TYR A 79 -7.42 8.86 5.29
N HIS A 80 -8.69 9.12 5.19
CA HIS A 80 -9.66 8.72 6.19
C HIS A 80 -9.96 7.22 6.04
N ILE A 81 -9.90 6.47 7.13
CA ILE A 81 -9.95 5.00 7.12
C ILE A 81 -11.25 4.44 6.52
N ILE A 82 -12.37 5.17 6.66
CA ILE A 82 -13.70 4.69 6.22
C ILE A 82 -14.10 5.30 4.88
N THR A 83 -13.80 6.59 4.65
CA THR A 83 -14.30 7.33 3.48
C THR A 83 -13.29 7.47 2.37
N ASP A 84 -12.03 7.00 2.57
CA ASP A 84 -10.88 7.15 1.65
C ASP A 84 -10.64 8.58 1.17
N GLU A 85 -11.14 9.55 1.93
CA GLU A 85 -10.95 10.95 1.62
C GLU A 85 -9.59 11.45 2.12
N PRO A 86 -8.89 12.30 1.37
CA PRO A 86 -7.63 12.86 1.82
C PRO A 86 -7.85 13.78 3.03
N ILE A 87 -7.14 13.49 4.13
CA ILE A 87 -7.18 14.25 5.39
C ILE A 87 -6.01 15.23 5.46
N HIS A 88 -4.85 14.84 4.96
CA HIS A 88 -3.62 15.62 5.02
C HIS A 88 -2.71 15.27 3.84
N VAL A 89 -1.98 16.25 3.34
CA VAL A 89 -0.96 16.05 2.29
C VAL A 89 0.32 16.75 2.68
N ASP A 90 1.41 16.02 2.50
CA ASP A 90 2.76 16.51 2.73
C ASP A 90 3.44 16.77 1.39
N PHE A 91 3.95 18.00 1.22
CA PHE A 91 4.66 18.42 0.03
C PHE A 91 6.12 18.72 0.35
N LEU A 92 7.01 18.16 -0.45
CA LEU A 92 8.43 18.47 -0.42
C LEU A 92 8.76 19.51 -1.49
N ARG A 93 9.40 20.63 -1.11
CA ARG A 93 9.90 21.61 -2.11
C ARG A 93 10.99 20.95 -2.96
N VAL A 94 10.85 21.13 -4.25
CA VAL A 94 11.83 20.64 -5.21
C VAL A 94 12.92 21.71 -5.37
N VAL A 95 14.12 21.36 -4.94
CA VAL A 95 15.33 22.19 -5.10
C VAL A 95 16.16 21.55 -6.21
N PRO A 96 16.60 22.32 -7.23
CA PRO A 96 17.44 21.78 -8.28
C PRO A 96 18.76 21.22 -7.72
N GLY A 97 19.24 20.12 -8.28
CA GLY A 97 20.48 19.47 -7.87
C GLY A 97 20.40 18.55 -6.64
N VAL A 98 19.28 18.52 -5.93
CA VAL A 98 19.10 17.63 -4.77
C VAL A 98 18.57 16.27 -5.20
N LYS A 99 19.16 15.19 -4.68
CA LYS A 99 18.64 13.84 -4.89
C LYS A 99 17.46 13.57 -3.98
N ILE A 100 16.35 13.21 -4.59
CA ILE A 100 15.08 12.96 -3.91
C ILE A 100 14.76 11.46 -3.99
N ARG A 101 14.12 10.93 -2.95
CA ARG A 101 13.52 9.59 -2.99
C ARG A 101 12.09 9.71 -3.47
N ILE A 102 11.71 8.88 -4.42
CA ILE A 102 10.39 8.90 -5.02
C ILE A 102 9.91 7.47 -5.21
N GLU A 103 8.63 7.25 -5.00
CA GLU A 103 7.94 6.01 -5.35
C GLU A 103 7.37 6.13 -6.75
N VAL A 104 7.94 5.38 -7.69
CA VAL A 104 7.53 5.38 -9.09
C VAL A 104 6.68 4.14 -9.35
N PRO A 105 5.49 4.28 -9.95
CA PRO A 105 4.66 3.14 -10.30
C PRO A 105 5.27 2.34 -11.45
N VAL A 106 5.03 1.03 -11.42
CA VAL A 106 5.44 0.11 -12.46
C VAL A 106 4.26 -0.15 -13.39
N GLN A 107 4.46 0.04 -14.68
CA GLN A 107 3.49 -0.28 -15.72
C GLN A 107 3.98 -1.48 -16.53
N PHE A 108 3.09 -2.41 -16.76
CA PHE A 108 3.34 -3.58 -17.60
C PHE A 108 2.68 -3.36 -18.95
N ILE A 109 3.44 -3.55 -20.01
CA ILE A 109 2.96 -3.41 -21.39
C ILE A 109 3.01 -4.76 -22.10
N ASN A 110 2.32 -4.85 -23.26
CA ASN A 110 2.33 -6.04 -24.15
C ASN A 110 1.78 -7.33 -23.50
N HIS A 111 0.80 -7.22 -22.59
CA HIS A 111 0.13 -8.39 -21.97
C HIS A 111 -0.33 -9.42 -23.01
N GLU A 112 -0.87 -8.95 -24.13
CA GLU A 112 -1.43 -9.81 -25.17
C GLU A 112 -0.35 -10.57 -25.97
N LYS A 113 0.89 -10.09 -25.96
CA LYS A 113 1.99 -10.70 -26.72
C LYS A 113 2.74 -11.77 -25.92
N SER A 114 2.55 -11.81 -24.61
CA SER A 114 3.21 -12.79 -23.76
C SER A 114 2.69 -14.22 -24.02
N PRO A 115 3.52 -15.16 -24.44
CA PRO A 115 3.14 -16.56 -24.61
C PRO A 115 2.79 -17.22 -23.28
N GLY A 116 3.40 -16.79 -22.19
CA GLY A 116 3.11 -17.30 -20.86
C GLY A 116 1.70 -16.94 -20.39
N LEU A 117 1.24 -15.71 -20.62
CA LEU A 117 -0.14 -15.29 -20.30
C LEU A 117 -1.17 -16.00 -21.19
N LYS A 118 -0.86 -16.19 -22.49
CA LYS A 118 -1.73 -16.96 -23.41
C LYS A 118 -1.90 -18.41 -23.01
N ARG A 119 -0.89 -19.03 -22.39
CA ARG A 119 -0.95 -20.40 -21.86
C ARG A 119 -1.66 -20.50 -20.50
N GLY A 120 -2.27 -19.40 -20.02
CA GLY A 120 -2.98 -19.34 -18.75
C GLY A 120 -2.10 -19.01 -17.55
N GLY A 121 -0.89 -18.50 -17.75
CA GLY A 121 -0.06 -17.98 -16.67
C GLY A 121 -0.69 -16.75 -16.00
N VAL A 122 -0.40 -16.57 -14.72
CA VAL A 122 -0.86 -15.43 -13.94
C VAL A 122 0.31 -14.51 -13.60
N LEU A 123 0.16 -13.22 -13.93
CA LEU A 123 1.13 -12.21 -13.55
C LEU A 123 0.96 -11.87 -12.06
N ASN A 124 1.89 -12.31 -11.25
CA ASN A 124 1.94 -11.98 -9.83
C ASN A 124 2.81 -10.74 -9.63
N ILE A 125 2.19 -9.62 -9.33
CA ILE A 125 2.87 -8.34 -9.09
C ILE A 125 3.26 -8.27 -7.60
N VAL A 126 4.56 -8.41 -7.33
CA VAL A 126 5.12 -8.33 -5.99
C VAL A 126 5.23 -6.87 -5.53
N ARG A 127 5.60 -5.98 -6.46
CA ARG A 127 5.76 -4.55 -6.19
C ARG A 127 5.10 -3.73 -7.29
N ARG A 128 4.10 -2.96 -6.91
CA ARG A 128 3.43 -2.02 -7.82
C ARG A 128 4.15 -0.68 -7.94
N LYS A 129 4.96 -0.36 -6.92
CA LYS A 129 5.76 0.87 -6.85
C LYS A 129 7.17 0.51 -6.46
N VAL A 130 8.14 1.22 -7.01
CA VAL A 130 9.57 1.06 -6.69
C VAL A 130 10.09 2.39 -6.19
N GLU A 131 10.78 2.34 -5.06
CA GLU A 131 11.43 3.50 -4.47
C GLU A 131 12.78 3.74 -5.14
N LEU A 132 12.89 4.90 -5.79
CA LEU A 132 14.09 5.33 -6.51
C LEU A 132 14.69 6.59 -5.89
N ARG A 133 15.99 6.73 -6.01
CA ARG A 133 16.71 7.98 -5.78
C ARG A 133 17.09 8.58 -7.11
N CYS A 134 16.54 9.75 -7.42
CA CYS A 134 16.81 10.48 -8.64
C CYS A 134 17.09 11.96 -8.35
N PRO A 135 17.82 12.66 -9.22
CA PRO A 135 17.89 14.10 -9.18
C PRO A 135 16.51 14.69 -9.51
N SER A 136 16.23 15.87 -8.97
CA SER A 136 14.94 16.54 -9.13
C SER A 136 14.56 16.84 -10.59
N GLU A 137 15.55 16.87 -11.48
CA GLU A 137 15.35 17.21 -12.91
C GLU A 137 14.99 15.98 -13.77
N LYS A 138 15.36 14.76 -13.29
CA LYS A 138 15.17 13.52 -14.04
C LYS A 138 14.33 12.53 -13.24
N ILE A 139 13.08 12.88 -13.04
CA ILE A 139 12.12 12.02 -12.37
C ILE A 139 11.42 11.16 -13.42
N PRO A 140 11.55 9.83 -13.40
CA PRO A 140 10.79 8.98 -14.29
C PRO A 140 9.33 8.97 -13.89
N GLU A 141 8.43 9.19 -14.84
CA GLU A 141 6.98 9.13 -14.58
C GLU A 141 6.52 7.72 -14.25
N ASN A 142 7.02 6.73 -15.01
CA ASN A 142 6.67 5.31 -14.85
C ASN A 142 7.89 4.44 -15.10
N LEU A 143 7.90 3.27 -14.50
CA LEU A 143 8.80 2.17 -14.86
C LEU A 143 8.06 1.21 -15.77
N VAL A 144 8.50 1.12 -17.02
CA VAL A 144 7.87 0.26 -18.01
C VAL A 144 8.56 -1.10 -18.03
N ILE A 145 7.78 -2.17 -17.88
CA ILE A 145 8.23 -3.56 -18.06
C ILE A 145 7.49 -4.15 -19.26
N ASP A 146 8.26 -4.64 -20.22
CA ASP A 146 7.71 -5.31 -21.38
C ASP A 146 7.55 -6.81 -21.11
N LEU A 147 6.36 -7.33 -21.39
CA LEU A 147 5.99 -8.74 -21.24
C LEU A 147 6.08 -9.53 -22.54
N ASP A 148 6.64 -8.92 -23.61
CA ASP A 148 6.76 -9.60 -24.91
C ASP A 148 7.72 -10.80 -24.83
N GLY A 149 7.28 -11.95 -25.32
CA GLY A 149 8.08 -13.18 -25.34
C GLY A 149 8.30 -13.89 -24.00
N VAL A 150 7.71 -13.40 -22.91
CA VAL A 150 7.92 -13.93 -21.54
C VAL A 150 7.17 -15.24 -21.34
N GLU A 151 7.86 -16.27 -20.80
CA GLU A 151 7.31 -17.57 -20.50
C GLU A 151 6.90 -17.72 -19.01
N ILE A 152 6.15 -18.80 -18.72
CA ILE A 152 5.74 -19.15 -17.36
C ILE A 152 6.98 -19.54 -16.55
N GLY A 153 7.11 -18.96 -15.34
CA GLY A 153 8.24 -19.18 -14.44
C GLY A 153 9.29 -18.06 -14.47
N GLU A 154 9.18 -17.11 -15.39
CA GLU A 154 10.08 -15.97 -15.42
C GLU A 154 9.76 -14.93 -14.35
N SER A 155 10.81 -14.25 -13.87
CA SER A 155 10.70 -13.21 -12.85
C SER A 155 11.38 -11.93 -13.34
N PHE A 156 10.67 -10.82 -13.24
CA PHE A 156 11.17 -9.49 -13.54
C PHE A 156 11.83 -8.90 -12.31
N LYS A 157 13.12 -8.62 -12.45
CA LYS A 157 13.93 -7.99 -11.42
C LYS A 157 14.20 -6.54 -11.78
N ILE A 158 14.66 -5.75 -10.80
CA ILE A 158 15.00 -4.34 -11.03
C ILE A 158 16.09 -4.16 -12.08
N SER A 159 17.03 -5.10 -12.20
CA SER A 159 18.08 -5.10 -13.22
C SER A 159 17.58 -5.27 -14.65
N SER A 160 16.37 -5.80 -14.84
CA SER A 160 15.76 -5.96 -16.18
C SER A 160 15.17 -4.65 -16.72
N ILE A 161 15.07 -3.60 -15.87
CA ILE A 161 14.50 -2.32 -16.26
C ILE A 161 15.62 -1.37 -16.69
N ASN A 162 15.43 -0.70 -17.81
CA ASN A 162 16.33 0.35 -18.26
C ASN A 162 16.13 1.59 -17.38
N LEU A 163 17.04 1.78 -16.43
CA LEU A 163 17.10 2.97 -15.58
C LEU A 163 18.17 3.92 -16.12
N ASP A 164 17.90 5.21 -16.05
CA ASP A 164 18.93 6.23 -16.31
C ASP A 164 20.09 6.07 -15.34
N SER A 165 21.30 6.41 -15.79
CA SER A 165 22.54 6.26 -15.00
C SER A 165 22.53 7.01 -13.66
N GLU A 166 21.72 8.07 -13.57
CA GLU A 166 21.59 8.92 -12.39
C GLU A 166 20.49 8.44 -11.42
N VAL A 167 19.58 7.59 -11.93
CA VAL A 167 18.47 7.02 -11.16
C VAL A 167 18.92 5.70 -10.54
N LYS A 168 18.88 5.60 -9.23
CA LYS A 168 19.30 4.41 -8.49
C LYS A 168 18.18 3.92 -7.59
N PRO A 169 17.96 2.60 -7.50
CA PRO A 169 17.02 2.07 -6.53
C PRO A 169 17.52 2.36 -5.10
N THR A 170 16.60 2.63 -4.19
CA THR A 170 16.94 2.87 -2.77
C THR A 170 17.52 1.61 -2.13
N ILE A 171 17.00 0.45 -2.52
CA ILE A 171 17.50 -0.85 -2.07
C ILE A 171 18.70 -1.21 -2.94
N GLN A 172 19.90 -1.00 -2.40
CA GLN A 172 21.17 -1.37 -3.04
C GLN A 172 21.67 -2.71 -2.48
N GLY A 173 22.37 -3.47 -3.29
CA GLY A 173 22.97 -4.76 -2.88
C GLY A 173 22.05 -5.97 -2.99
N ARG A 174 20.81 -5.79 -3.38
CA ARG A 174 19.86 -6.86 -3.67
C ARG A 174 19.11 -6.59 -4.96
N ASP A 175 19.11 -7.58 -5.87
CA ASP A 175 18.30 -7.54 -7.08
C ASP A 175 16.91 -8.09 -6.73
N PHE A 176 16.00 -7.19 -6.37
CA PHE A 176 14.67 -7.56 -5.93
C PHE A 176 13.72 -7.78 -7.10
N VAL A 177 12.80 -8.71 -6.90
CA VAL A 177 11.77 -9.06 -7.88
C VAL A 177 10.63 -8.05 -7.81
N ILE A 178 10.16 -7.63 -8.97
CA ILE A 178 9.03 -6.72 -9.15
C ILE A 178 7.77 -7.49 -9.50
N ALA A 179 7.87 -8.43 -10.44
CA ALA A 179 6.78 -9.29 -10.82
C ALA A 179 7.28 -10.67 -11.22
N THR A 180 6.43 -11.66 -11.13
CA THR A 180 6.69 -13.04 -11.56
C THR A 180 5.51 -13.55 -12.38
N LEU A 181 5.80 -14.32 -13.44
CA LEU A 181 4.78 -15.00 -14.21
C LEU A 181 4.67 -16.44 -13.70
N ALA A 182 3.63 -16.73 -12.92
CA ALA A 182 3.42 -18.03 -12.30
C ALA A 182 2.45 -18.90 -13.12
N ALA A 183 2.62 -20.21 -13.05
CA ALA A 183 1.64 -21.15 -13.56
C ALA A 183 0.34 -21.05 -12.74
N PRO A 184 -0.85 -21.25 -13.36
CA PRO A 184 -2.09 -21.32 -12.62
C PRO A 184 -2.04 -22.52 -11.66
N THR A 185 -2.40 -22.27 -10.40
CA THR A 185 -2.56 -23.35 -9.42
C THR A 185 -3.85 -24.10 -9.75
N VAL A 186 -3.72 -25.26 -10.35
CA VAL A 186 -4.84 -26.20 -10.48
C VAL A 186 -5.05 -26.79 -9.08
N MET A 187 -6.06 -26.31 -8.37
CA MET A 187 -6.55 -27.04 -7.19
C MET A 187 -7.09 -28.38 -7.70
N LYS A 188 -6.33 -29.45 -7.50
CA LYS A 188 -6.90 -30.78 -7.51
C LYS A 188 -7.80 -30.86 -6.30
N GLU A 189 -9.09 -30.78 -6.52
CA GLU A 189 -10.07 -31.22 -5.53
C GLU A 189 -9.63 -32.60 -5.05
N PRO A 190 -9.48 -32.83 -3.74
CA PRO A 190 -9.19 -34.17 -3.27
C PRO A 190 -10.35 -35.06 -3.73
N GLU A 191 -10.06 -35.98 -4.64
CA GLU A 191 -10.98 -37.06 -5.01
C GLU A 191 -11.40 -37.72 -3.70
N LYS A 192 -12.70 -37.62 -3.40
CA LYS A 192 -13.38 -38.40 -2.38
C LYS A 192 -13.02 -39.86 -2.62
N PRO A 193 -12.50 -40.59 -1.62
CA PRO A 193 -12.29 -42.01 -1.80
C PRO A 193 -13.63 -42.63 -2.16
N ALA A 194 -13.69 -43.28 -3.31
CA ALA A 194 -14.79 -44.14 -3.68
C ALA A 194 -14.92 -45.23 -2.61
N GLU A 195 -16.06 -45.21 -1.91
CA GLU A 195 -16.48 -46.35 -1.10
C GLU A 195 -16.56 -47.56 -2.01
N ALA A 196 -15.63 -48.47 -1.82
CA ALA A 196 -15.73 -49.79 -2.37
C ALA A 196 -16.70 -50.59 -1.50
N ASP A 197 -17.86 -50.79 -2.07
CA ASP A 197 -18.84 -51.79 -1.70
C ASP A 197 -18.17 -53.18 -1.76
N ALA A 198 -18.10 -53.87 -0.66
CA ALA A 198 -17.92 -55.33 -0.64
C ALA A 198 -18.65 -55.88 0.59
N ALA A 199 -19.77 -56.46 0.30
CA ALA A 199 -20.54 -57.29 1.16
C ALA A 199 -19.74 -58.53 1.63
N ALA A 200 -19.95 -58.92 2.86
CA ALA A 200 -20.07 -60.31 3.33
C ALA A 200 -20.33 -60.35 4.84
N GLU A 201 -21.52 -60.58 5.19
CA GLU A 201 -22.08 -61.74 5.93
C GLU A 201 -21.23 -62.32 7.07
N GLY A 202 -21.83 -62.37 8.28
CA GLY A 202 -21.52 -63.45 9.20
C GLY A 202 -21.49 -63.13 10.70
N ALA A 203 -22.66 -63.30 11.35
CA ALA A 203 -22.86 -63.97 12.62
C ALA A 203 -22.35 -63.34 13.96
N GLU A 204 -23.34 -62.95 14.73
CA GLU A 204 -23.70 -63.52 16.06
C GLU A 204 -22.74 -63.34 17.25
N GLY A 205 -23.27 -62.74 18.29
CA GLY A 205 -22.83 -63.10 19.66
C GLY A 205 -22.81 -61.97 20.68
N ALA A 206 -23.95 -61.74 21.30
CA ALA A 206 -24.17 -61.57 22.74
C ALA A 206 -23.47 -60.50 23.55
N GLU A 207 -24.33 -59.65 24.06
CA GLU A 207 -24.60 -59.40 25.51
C GLU A 207 -23.58 -58.63 26.38
N GLY A 208 -24.16 -57.70 27.03
CA GLY A 208 -23.80 -57.25 28.37
C GLY A 208 -23.18 -55.85 28.43
N ASP A 209 -23.84 -54.98 28.83
CA ASP A 209 -24.38 -54.45 30.07
C ASP A 209 -24.07 -52.97 30.22
N LYS A 210 -25.08 -52.20 30.47
CA LYS A 210 -25.09 -50.87 31.08
C LYS A 210 -24.87 -51.08 32.60
N PRO A 211 -24.64 -50.08 33.45
CA PRO A 211 -25.07 -48.68 33.34
C PRO A 211 -24.14 -47.66 34.06
N ALA A 212 -24.57 -46.43 33.85
CA ALA A 212 -24.85 -45.36 34.83
C ALA A 212 -23.73 -44.58 35.53
N ALA A 213 -23.93 -43.30 35.38
CA ALA A 213 -24.17 -42.24 36.38
C ALA A 213 -22.90 -41.68 37.00
N GLU A 214 -22.88 -40.51 37.13
CA GLU A 214 -23.32 -39.32 37.89
C GLU A 214 -22.14 -38.43 38.06
N ALA A 215 -22.21 -37.16 37.69
CA ALA A 215 -22.74 -36.04 38.42
C ALA A 215 -21.75 -35.37 39.37
N ALA A 216 -21.89 -34.04 39.33
CA ALA A 216 -21.62 -33.07 40.38
C ALA A 216 -20.19 -32.50 40.43
N ASP A 217 -20.05 -31.24 40.20
CA ASP A 217 -20.43 -30.06 41.03
C ASP A 217 -19.29 -29.53 41.88
N GLY A 218 -19.23 -28.27 42.01
CA GLY A 218 -18.49 -27.57 43.05
C GLY A 218 -17.38 -26.66 42.53
N ASP A 219 -17.65 -25.47 42.34
CA ASP A 219 -18.00 -24.30 43.22
C ASP A 219 -16.73 -23.54 43.65
N LYS A 220 -16.81 -22.24 43.34
CA LYS A 220 -16.41 -21.05 44.14
C LYS A 220 -15.02 -20.93 44.76
N LYS A 221 -14.43 -19.84 44.51
CA LYS A 221 -14.20 -18.62 45.38
C LYS A 221 -13.03 -17.82 44.81
N GLU A 222 -13.25 -16.56 44.49
CA GLU A 222 -13.30 -15.36 45.36
C GLU A 222 -12.04 -15.09 46.16
N GLY A 223 -11.57 -13.87 46.03
CA GLY A 223 -10.70 -13.18 46.96
C GLY A 223 -9.56 -12.48 46.26
N ASP A 224 -9.55 -11.31 46.10
CA ASP A 224 -9.73 -10.08 46.87
C ASP A 224 -8.41 -9.34 47.00
N ASP A 225 -8.50 -8.06 46.63
CA ASP A 225 -7.87 -6.93 47.31
C ASP A 225 -6.34 -6.90 47.49
N ASN A 226 -5.71 -5.91 46.89
CA ASN A 226 -5.10 -4.87 47.71
C ASN A 226 -4.48 -3.73 46.89
N LYS A 227 -5.10 -2.58 47.00
CA LYS A 227 -4.47 -1.26 46.96
C LYS A 227 -4.09 -0.92 48.42
N PRO A 228 -3.08 -0.17 48.75
CA PRO A 228 -2.98 1.26 48.50
C PRO A 228 -1.54 1.83 48.38
N ALA A 229 -1.45 2.96 47.70
CA ALA A 229 -1.22 4.33 48.20
C ALA A 229 0.17 4.73 48.71
N GLU A 230 0.57 5.89 48.18
CA GLU A 230 1.32 7.00 48.83
C GLU A 230 2.80 6.70 49.20
N GLU A 231 3.73 7.56 49.00
CA GLU A 231 3.88 9.01 49.12
C GLU A 231 5.28 9.43 48.70
N LYS A 232 5.35 10.64 48.13
CA LYS A 232 6.39 11.68 48.29
C LYS A 232 7.87 11.36 48.21
N LYS A 233 8.50 11.94 47.22
CA LYS A 233 9.33 13.15 47.43
C LYS A 233 9.68 13.77 46.07
#